data_c47f106b43975a13b5d5046f90709705
#
_entry.id   c47f106b43975a13b5d5046f90709705
#
_cell.length_a   1.000
_cell.length_b   1.000
_cell.length_c   1.000
_cell.angle_alpha   90.00
_cell.angle_beta   90.00
_cell.angle_gamma   90.00
#
_symmetry.space_group_name_H-M   'P 1'
#
loop_
_entity.id
_entity.type
_entity.pdbx_description
1 polymer ?
#
loop_
_entity_poly.entity_id
_entity_poly.type
_entity_poly.pdbx_seq_one_letter_code
_entity_poly.pdbx_strand_id
1 'polypeptide(L)'
;MLGVSATTIRTDLNQMDKAKLLTKTHGGAGYRDASSGNKELTGRAYFFHERALENQHEKDLIAGEAIKLVENHMCIFLDASSTAYTLGMKLRGFTELTVITNGINLALSLKDIPGVTVILTGGIVTSASSSIEGLLGEDLLKKIHTDIAFVSARGFSLENGLTDFSIYEADLKRMCIKSSAKTVALIDHTKFDTTSISSYASVDDIHLLITDNGLSRNTKEIYEKAGIDLLIAGE
;
A
#
# COMPACT_ATOMS: atom_id res chain seq x y z
N MET A 1 5.17 27.20 -14.30
CA MET A 1 3.98 27.92 -14.85
C MET A 1 3.85 27.51 -16.30
N LEU A 2 2.64 27.12 -16.76
CA LEU A 2 2.41 26.58 -18.12
C LEU A 2 2.41 27.63 -19.23
N GLY A 3 2.67 28.91 -18.96
CA GLY A 3 2.77 29.98 -19.98
C GLY A 3 1.52 30.25 -20.82
N VAL A 4 0.36 29.73 -20.43
CA VAL A 4 -0.93 29.86 -21.14
C VAL A 4 -1.99 30.55 -20.27
N SER A 5 -2.96 31.22 -20.92
CA SER A 5 -4.03 31.92 -20.19
C SER A 5 -4.99 30.97 -19.51
N ALA A 6 -5.63 31.42 -18.41
CA ALA A 6 -6.68 30.66 -17.72
C ALA A 6 -7.86 30.32 -18.66
N THR A 7 -8.12 31.17 -19.66
CA THR A 7 -9.14 30.92 -20.68
C THR A 7 -8.77 29.76 -21.59
N THR A 8 -7.51 29.68 -22.01
CA THR A 8 -6.99 28.57 -22.83
C THR A 8 -7.13 27.27 -22.08
N ILE A 9 -6.68 27.21 -20.82
CA ILE A 9 -6.81 26.01 -19.97
C ILE A 9 -8.28 25.58 -19.83
N ARG A 10 -9.21 26.53 -19.59
CA ARG A 10 -10.64 26.21 -19.50
C ARG A 10 -11.21 25.68 -20.81
N THR A 11 -10.77 26.21 -21.94
CA THR A 11 -11.21 25.74 -23.28
C THR A 11 -10.71 24.32 -23.53
N ASP A 12 -9.44 24.05 -23.24
CA ASP A 12 -8.84 22.72 -23.40
C ASP A 12 -9.52 21.70 -22.51
N LEU A 13 -9.76 22.01 -21.22
CA LEU A 13 -10.49 21.17 -20.30
C LEU A 13 -11.93 20.90 -20.75
N ASN A 14 -12.61 21.89 -21.36
CA ASN A 14 -13.95 21.69 -21.92
C ASN A 14 -13.94 20.78 -23.16
N GLN A 15 -12.92 20.88 -24.01
CA GLN A 15 -12.77 19.98 -25.17
C GLN A 15 -12.45 18.54 -24.72
N MET A 16 -11.57 18.39 -23.74
CA MET A 16 -11.22 17.08 -23.21
C MET A 16 -12.40 16.42 -22.48
N ASP A 17 -13.24 17.18 -21.77
CA ASP A 17 -14.46 16.69 -21.13
C ASP A 17 -15.49 16.23 -22.18
N LYS A 18 -15.70 17.03 -23.25
CA LYS A 18 -16.55 16.65 -24.40
C LYS A 18 -16.03 15.41 -25.13
N ALA A 19 -14.71 15.28 -25.26
CA ALA A 19 -14.05 14.11 -25.84
C ALA A 19 -14.02 12.88 -24.87
N LYS A 20 -14.61 13.02 -23.69
CA LYS A 20 -14.64 11.97 -22.63
C LYS A 20 -13.26 11.51 -22.15
N LEU A 21 -12.24 12.36 -22.28
CA LEU A 21 -10.87 12.10 -21.82
C LEU A 21 -10.66 12.44 -20.34
N LEU A 22 -11.51 13.33 -19.80
CA LEU A 22 -11.52 13.69 -18.36
C LEU A 22 -12.93 14.06 -17.93
N THR A 23 -13.14 14.21 -16.62
CA THR A 23 -14.37 14.77 -16.03
C THR A 23 -14.07 16.11 -15.40
N LYS A 24 -14.77 17.17 -15.81
CA LYS A 24 -14.61 18.50 -15.23
C LYS A 24 -15.39 18.62 -13.92
N THR A 25 -14.77 19.20 -12.89
CA THR A 25 -15.37 19.47 -11.58
C THR A 25 -15.34 20.98 -11.30
N HIS A 26 -16.09 21.45 -10.25
CA HIS A 26 -16.00 22.83 -9.78
C HIS A 26 -14.61 23.08 -9.18
N GLY A 27 -13.74 23.74 -9.96
CA GLY A 27 -12.37 24.08 -9.54
C GLY A 27 -11.26 23.21 -10.13
N GLY A 28 -11.56 22.21 -11.00
CA GLY A 28 -10.54 21.37 -11.60
C GLY A 28 -11.05 20.38 -12.64
N ALA A 29 -10.21 19.40 -12.96
CA ALA A 29 -10.56 18.28 -13.81
C ALA A 29 -9.91 17.02 -13.27
N GLY A 30 -10.63 15.91 -13.27
CA GLY A 30 -10.15 14.60 -12.90
C GLY A 30 -10.06 13.66 -14.11
N TYR A 31 -9.25 12.64 -13.99
CA TYR A 31 -9.18 11.57 -14.99
C TYR A 31 -10.57 10.91 -15.12
N ARG A 32 -11.02 10.72 -16.34
CA ARG A 32 -12.26 9.96 -16.61
C ARG A 32 -11.88 8.54 -16.88
N ASP A 33 -12.17 7.68 -15.93
CA ASP A 33 -12.06 6.25 -16.18
C ASP A 33 -13.13 5.81 -17.17
N ALA A 34 -12.72 5.20 -18.28
CA ALA A 34 -13.63 4.66 -19.31
C ALA A 34 -14.51 3.51 -18.76
N SER A 35 -14.23 3.04 -17.52
CA SER A 35 -14.98 1.97 -16.84
C SER A 35 -16.16 2.47 -16.01
N SER A 36 -16.43 3.79 -15.93
CA SER A 36 -17.54 4.35 -15.14
C SER A 36 -18.96 3.94 -15.58
N GLY A 37 -19.10 3.08 -16.59
CA GLY A 37 -20.37 2.52 -17.05
C GLY A 37 -20.84 1.25 -16.33
N ASN A 38 -20.02 0.61 -15.49
CA ASN A 38 -20.38 -0.67 -14.85
C ASN A 38 -19.99 -0.70 -13.37
N LYS A 39 -20.60 0.15 -12.54
CA LYS A 39 -20.43 0.13 -11.09
C LYS A 39 -20.90 -1.18 -10.41
N GLU A 40 -21.66 -2.03 -11.10
CA GLU A 40 -22.22 -3.25 -10.50
C GLU A 40 -21.37 -4.52 -10.65
N LEU A 41 -20.38 -4.54 -11.54
CA LEU A 41 -19.53 -5.73 -11.77
C LEU A 41 -18.11 -5.63 -11.21
N THR A 42 -17.70 -4.49 -10.70
CA THR A 42 -16.34 -4.23 -10.21
C THR A 42 -16.24 -4.06 -8.70
N GLY A 43 -17.06 -4.73 -7.92
CA GLY A 43 -16.97 -4.72 -6.45
C GLY A 43 -15.64 -5.21 -5.87
N ARG A 44 -14.56 -5.31 -6.67
CA ARG A 44 -13.30 -5.94 -6.27
C ARG A 44 -12.02 -5.22 -6.67
N ALA A 45 -12.03 -4.31 -7.63
CA ALA A 45 -10.84 -3.56 -8.02
C ALA A 45 -10.97 -2.10 -7.57
N TYR A 46 -10.76 -1.87 -6.31
CA TYR A 46 -10.43 -0.53 -5.84
C TYR A 46 -9.11 -0.13 -6.47
N PHE A 47 -9.14 0.82 -7.38
CA PHE A 47 -7.92 1.33 -8.01
C PHE A 47 -6.97 1.86 -6.94
N PHE A 48 -5.68 1.63 -7.10
CA PHE A 48 -4.64 2.13 -6.19
C PHE A 48 -4.82 3.63 -5.89
N HIS A 49 -5.19 4.41 -6.90
CA HIS A 49 -5.35 5.86 -6.76
C HIS A 49 -6.49 6.26 -5.80
N GLU A 50 -7.62 5.54 -5.84
CA GLU A 50 -8.74 5.77 -4.91
C GLU A 50 -8.32 5.41 -3.48
N ARG A 51 -7.68 4.25 -3.31
CA ARG A 51 -7.15 3.83 -2.00
C ARG A 51 -6.08 4.79 -1.46
N ALA A 52 -5.29 5.41 -2.31
CA ALA A 52 -4.27 6.37 -1.87
C ALA A 52 -4.88 7.64 -1.28
N LEU A 53 -6.09 8.01 -1.71
CA LEU A 53 -6.83 9.18 -1.22
C LEU A 53 -7.69 8.88 0.03
N GLU A 54 -8.10 7.63 0.23
CA GLU A 54 -8.85 7.22 1.42
C GLU A 54 -7.95 7.17 2.65
N ASN A 55 -8.42 7.64 3.79
CA ASN A 55 -7.72 7.59 5.08
C ASN A 55 -6.26 8.06 4.96
N GLN A 56 -6.02 9.14 4.19
CA GLN A 56 -4.66 9.60 3.91
C GLN A 56 -3.96 10.09 5.18
N HIS A 57 -4.70 10.75 6.07
CA HIS A 57 -4.17 11.23 7.35
C HIS A 57 -3.71 10.06 8.23
N GLU A 58 -4.53 9.02 8.35
CA GLU A 58 -4.26 7.80 9.11
C GLU A 58 -3.01 7.09 8.58
N LYS A 59 -2.89 6.97 7.25
CA LYS A 59 -1.71 6.39 6.61
C LYS A 59 -0.45 7.22 6.84
N ASP A 60 -0.56 8.54 6.86
CA ASP A 60 0.56 9.43 7.16
C ASP A 60 1.04 9.28 8.61
N LEU A 61 0.13 9.11 9.57
CA LEU A 61 0.45 8.81 10.96
C LEU A 61 1.17 7.46 11.07
N ILE A 62 0.58 6.39 10.51
CA ILE A 62 1.15 5.04 10.51
C ILE A 62 2.55 5.03 9.87
N ALA A 63 2.70 5.66 8.69
CA ALA A 63 3.98 5.75 8.01
C ALA A 63 5.01 6.58 8.78
N GLY A 64 4.56 7.56 9.57
CA GLY A 64 5.40 8.37 10.47
C GLY A 64 6.01 7.57 11.62
N GLU A 65 5.31 6.56 12.13
CA GLU A 65 5.85 5.63 13.11
C GLU A 65 6.71 4.54 12.44
N ALA A 66 6.22 3.99 11.33
CA ALA A 66 6.92 2.92 10.62
C ALA A 66 8.32 3.34 10.11
N ILE A 67 8.49 4.60 9.67
CA ILE A 67 9.78 5.10 9.17
C ILE A 67 10.87 5.09 10.26
N LYS A 68 10.50 5.18 11.54
CA LYS A 68 11.45 5.14 12.67
C LYS A 68 12.13 3.78 12.85
N LEU A 69 11.58 2.74 12.22
CA LEU A 69 12.12 1.38 12.23
C LEU A 69 13.10 1.12 11.09
N VAL A 70 13.21 2.04 10.13
CA VAL A 70 14.11 1.91 8.98
C VAL A 70 15.46 2.55 9.29
N GLU A 71 16.52 1.83 8.98
CA GLU A 71 17.90 2.29 9.15
C GLU A 71 18.65 2.21 7.82
N ASN A 72 19.79 2.91 7.72
CA ASN A 72 20.68 2.78 6.58
C ASN A 72 21.21 1.34 6.45
N HIS A 73 21.53 0.92 5.25
CA HIS A 73 22.06 -0.41 4.91
C HIS A 73 21.04 -1.56 5.06
N MET A 74 19.80 -1.28 5.43
CA MET A 74 18.76 -2.31 5.51
C MET A 74 18.27 -2.75 4.13
N CYS A 75 17.76 -3.99 4.09
CA CYS A 75 16.94 -4.50 3.02
C CYS A 75 15.50 -4.65 3.53
N ILE A 76 14.55 -3.89 3.00
CA ILE A 76 13.15 -3.90 3.43
C ILE A 76 12.22 -4.35 2.31
N PHE A 77 11.13 -5.02 2.67
CA PHE A 77 10.02 -5.27 1.76
C PHE A 77 8.90 -4.28 2.03
N LEU A 78 8.39 -3.64 0.98
CA LEU A 78 7.19 -2.80 0.99
C LEU A 78 6.17 -3.38 0.02
N ASP A 79 4.98 -3.74 0.50
CA ASP A 79 3.94 -4.27 -0.37
C ASP A 79 3.32 -3.19 -1.29
N ALA A 80 2.44 -3.61 -2.21
CA ALA A 80 1.78 -2.71 -3.16
C ALA A 80 0.60 -1.92 -2.55
N SER A 81 0.48 -1.87 -1.23
CA SER A 81 -0.57 -1.11 -0.56
C SER A 81 -0.33 0.40 -0.61
N SER A 82 -1.42 1.16 -0.49
CA SER A 82 -1.31 2.62 -0.39
C SER A 82 -0.64 3.08 0.91
N THR A 83 -0.75 2.31 2.00
CA THR A 83 -0.07 2.61 3.27
C THR A 83 1.44 2.42 3.16
N ALA A 84 1.89 1.30 2.57
CA ALA A 84 3.31 1.07 2.31
C ALA A 84 3.88 2.07 1.28
N TYR A 85 3.06 2.50 0.30
CA TYR A 85 3.43 3.59 -0.60
C TYR A 85 3.70 4.89 0.17
N THR A 86 2.83 5.26 1.13
CA THR A 86 3.03 6.46 1.97
C THR A 86 4.32 6.35 2.78
N LEU A 87 4.65 5.18 3.33
CA LEU A 87 5.93 4.94 3.98
C LEU A 87 7.10 5.10 3.00
N GLY A 88 7.00 4.54 1.79
CA GLY A 88 8.02 4.67 0.76
C GLY A 88 8.35 6.11 0.40
N MET A 89 7.36 6.99 0.38
CA MET A 89 7.58 8.42 0.11
C MET A 89 8.39 9.14 1.20
N LYS A 90 8.55 8.56 2.37
CA LYS A 90 9.36 9.08 3.49
C LYS A 90 10.83 8.57 3.47
N LEU A 91 11.23 7.72 2.51
CA LEU A 91 12.57 7.12 2.45
C LEU A 91 13.67 8.05 1.92
N ARG A 92 13.38 9.32 1.66
CA ARG A 92 14.40 10.29 1.25
C ARG A 92 15.40 10.55 2.39
N GLY A 93 16.68 10.49 2.06
CA GLY A 93 17.77 10.75 3.00
C GLY A 93 18.41 9.50 3.60
N PHE A 94 17.84 8.31 3.36
CA PHE A 94 18.50 7.05 3.68
C PHE A 94 19.60 6.74 2.66
N THR A 95 20.62 6.00 3.11
CA THR A 95 21.77 5.60 2.29
C THR A 95 21.92 4.10 2.29
N GLU A 96 22.29 3.53 1.12
CA GLU A 96 22.49 2.09 0.92
C GLU A 96 21.27 1.25 1.35
N LEU A 97 20.06 1.82 1.20
CA LEU A 97 18.80 1.14 1.49
C LEU A 97 18.36 0.32 0.27
N THR A 98 18.07 -0.95 0.46
CA THR A 98 17.44 -1.78 -0.58
C THR A 98 15.96 -1.95 -0.28
N VAL A 99 15.11 -1.60 -1.23
CA VAL A 99 13.65 -1.77 -1.16
C VAL A 99 13.21 -2.82 -2.16
N ILE A 100 12.67 -3.91 -1.66
CA ILE A 100 11.99 -4.92 -2.47
C ILE A 100 10.50 -4.59 -2.46
N THR A 101 9.84 -4.61 -3.60
CA THR A 101 8.41 -4.32 -3.69
C THR A 101 7.75 -5.09 -4.83
N ASN A 102 6.47 -5.40 -4.66
CA ASN A 102 5.59 -5.83 -5.74
C ASN A 102 4.72 -4.67 -6.29
N GLY A 103 4.86 -3.46 -5.72
CA GLY A 103 4.12 -2.26 -6.11
C GLY A 103 4.78 -1.53 -7.28
N ILE A 104 4.13 -1.50 -8.44
CA ILE A 104 4.65 -0.83 -9.65
C ILE A 104 4.78 0.68 -9.40
N ASN A 105 3.74 1.31 -8.86
CA ASN A 105 3.76 2.75 -8.58
C ASN A 105 4.84 3.11 -7.55
N LEU A 106 5.01 2.27 -6.53
CA LEU A 106 6.04 2.45 -5.53
C LEU A 106 7.44 2.36 -6.14
N ALA A 107 7.71 1.32 -6.93
CA ALA A 107 8.99 1.15 -7.60
C ALA A 107 9.34 2.34 -8.51
N LEU A 108 8.37 2.83 -9.28
CA LEU A 108 8.56 4.01 -10.14
C LEU A 108 8.86 5.29 -9.34
N SER A 109 8.24 5.44 -8.17
CA SER A 109 8.46 6.61 -7.31
C SER A 109 9.78 6.58 -6.57
N LEU A 110 10.30 5.39 -6.26
CA LEU A 110 11.53 5.22 -5.48
C LEU A 110 12.80 5.15 -6.33
N LYS A 111 12.73 4.69 -7.58
CA LYS A 111 13.90 4.39 -8.43
C LYS A 111 14.88 5.56 -8.63
N ASP A 112 14.41 6.79 -8.49
CA ASP A 112 15.20 8.01 -8.68
C ASP A 112 15.60 8.67 -7.33
N ILE A 113 15.34 8.00 -6.18
CA ILE A 113 15.76 8.49 -4.86
C ILE A 113 17.23 8.11 -4.64
N PRO A 114 18.15 9.08 -4.45
CA PRO A 114 19.55 8.78 -4.17
C PRO A 114 19.69 7.94 -2.89
N GLY A 115 20.54 6.92 -2.94
CA GLY A 115 20.79 6.02 -1.79
C GLY A 115 19.77 4.88 -1.63
N VAL A 116 18.76 4.81 -2.50
CA VAL A 116 17.75 3.74 -2.50
C VAL A 116 17.92 2.86 -3.74
N THR A 117 18.13 1.57 -3.54
CA THR A 117 18.10 0.55 -4.60
C THR A 117 16.74 -0.12 -4.58
N VAL A 118 16.07 -0.20 -5.73
CA VAL A 118 14.74 -0.80 -5.84
C VAL A 118 14.81 -2.12 -6.59
N ILE A 119 14.28 -3.18 -5.98
CA ILE A 119 14.08 -4.48 -6.60
C ILE A 119 12.58 -4.71 -6.75
N LEU A 120 12.11 -4.75 -7.99
CA LEU A 120 10.72 -5.07 -8.29
C LEU A 120 10.58 -6.57 -8.45
N THR A 121 9.65 -7.19 -7.71
CA THR A 121 9.36 -8.63 -7.84
C THR A 121 8.87 -8.96 -9.24
N GLY A 122 9.21 -10.11 -9.76
CA GLY A 122 8.67 -10.61 -11.02
C GLY A 122 7.28 -11.21 -10.86
N GLY A 123 6.48 -11.21 -11.93
CA GLY A 123 5.14 -11.80 -11.89
C GLY A 123 4.19 -11.29 -12.97
N ILE A 124 2.90 -11.36 -12.69
CA ILE A 124 1.81 -10.99 -13.58
C ILE A 124 1.30 -9.60 -13.20
N VAL A 125 1.10 -8.74 -14.18
CA VAL A 125 0.42 -7.44 -14.02
C VAL A 125 -0.95 -7.53 -14.64
N THR A 126 -1.99 -7.28 -13.83
CA THR A 126 -3.38 -7.26 -14.31
C THR A 126 -3.87 -5.82 -14.48
N SER A 127 -4.88 -5.62 -15.32
CA SER A 127 -5.42 -4.28 -15.64
C SER A 127 -6.03 -3.57 -14.43
N ALA A 128 -6.45 -4.30 -13.41
CA ALA A 128 -7.08 -3.78 -12.21
C ALA A 128 -6.10 -3.57 -11.05
N SER A 129 -4.84 -3.99 -11.21
CA SER A 129 -3.83 -3.98 -10.16
C SER A 129 -2.66 -3.07 -10.53
N SER A 130 -2.20 -2.29 -9.56
CA SER A 130 -0.92 -1.58 -9.62
C SER A 130 0.19 -2.40 -8.95
N SER A 131 -0.04 -3.69 -8.79
CA SER A 131 0.87 -4.65 -8.19
C SER A 131 1.27 -5.74 -9.19
N ILE A 132 2.42 -6.34 -8.92
CA ILE A 132 2.83 -7.61 -9.50
C ILE A 132 2.25 -8.71 -8.62
N GLU A 133 1.65 -9.72 -9.24
CA GLU A 133 0.96 -10.83 -8.60
C GLU A 133 1.53 -12.17 -9.06
N GLY A 134 1.29 -13.21 -8.25
CA GLY A 134 1.70 -14.58 -8.56
C GLY A 134 3.14 -14.90 -8.23
N LEU A 135 3.51 -16.15 -8.43
CA LEU A 135 4.75 -16.75 -7.94
C LEU A 135 5.85 -16.88 -9.00
N LEU A 136 5.73 -16.20 -10.16
CA LEU A 136 6.78 -16.26 -11.20
C LEU A 136 8.13 -15.69 -10.72
N GLY A 137 8.12 -14.83 -9.69
CA GLY A 137 9.31 -14.30 -9.03
C GLY A 137 9.76 -15.11 -7.80
N GLU A 138 9.18 -16.29 -7.55
CA GLU A 138 9.43 -17.09 -6.34
C GLU A 138 10.89 -17.43 -6.11
N ASP A 139 11.61 -17.81 -7.18
CA ASP A 139 13.03 -18.16 -7.08
C ASP A 139 13.92 -16.98 -6.67
N LEU A 140 13.52 -15.76 -6.99
CA LEU A 140 14.17 -14.54 -6.52
C LEU A 140 13.89 -14.35 -5.03
N LEU A 141 12.60 -14.42 -4.63
CA LEU A 141 12.18 -14.21 -3.25
C LEU A 141 12.79 -15.23 -2.27
N LYS A 142 12.99 -16.48 -2.69
CA LYS A 142 13.68 -17.50 -1.89
C LYS A 142 15.16 -17.21 -1.63
N LYS A 143 15.80 -16.37 -2.46
CA LYS A 143 17.22 -16.01 -2.33
C LYS A 143 17.47 -14.71 -1.59
N ILE A 144 16.41 -13.98 -1.29
CA ILE A 144 16.48 -12.66 -0.64
C ILE A 144 16.03 -12.80 0.81
N HIS A 145 16.78 -12.17 1.70
CA HIS A 145 16.41 -11.98 3.10
C HIS A 145 16.21 -10.49 3.34
N THR A 146 15.08 -10.12 3.91
CA THR A 146 14.80 -8.74 4.30
C THR A 146 14.83 -8.58 5.80
N ASP A 147 15.29 -7.42 6.26
CA ASP A 147 15.31 -7.09 7.69
C ASP A 147 13.88 -6.89 8.21
N ILE A 148 13.06 -6.18 7.42
CA ILE A 148 11.66 -5.90 7.78
C ILE A 148 10.78 -6.01 6.54
N ALA A 149 9.66 -6.73 6.68
CA ALA A 149 8.53 -6.65 5.77
C ALA A 149 7.47 -5.71 6.34
N PHE A 150 7.20 -4.61 5.66
CA PHE A 150 6.06 -3.74 5.92
C PHE A 150 4.92 -4.12 4.98
N VAL A 151 3.83 -4.56 5.55
CA VAL A 151 2.67 -5.06 4.81
C VAL A 151 1.37 -4.43 5.30
N SER A 152 0.42 -4.24 4.40
CA SER A 152 -0.93 -3.82 4.77
C SER A 152 -1.95 -4.83 4.22
N ALA A 153 -3.18 -4.75 4.72
CA ALA A 153 -4.25 -5.69 4.40
C ALA A 153 -5.52 -4.98 3.94
N ARG A 154 -6.45 -5.74 3.40
CA ARG A 154 -7.84 -5.32 3.20
C ARG A 154 -8.67 -5.49 4.46
N GLY A 155 -8.33 -6.47 5.27
CA GLY A 155 -8.96 -6.72 6.55
C GLY A 155 -8.00 -7.41 7.50
N PHE A 156 -8.22 -7.20 8.79
CA PHE A 156 -7.46 -7.81 9.87
C PHE A 156 -8.39 -8.23 11.00
N SER A 157 -8.27 -9.47 11.43
CA SER A 157 -9.01 -9.99 12.57
C SER A 157 -8.18 -11.02 13.34
N LEU A 158 -8.50 -11.27 14.61
CA LEU A 158 -7.80 -12.28 15.41
C LEU A 158 -7.93 -13.69 14.82
N GLU A 159 -9.08 -13.99 14.22
CA GLU A 159 -9.37 -15.31 13.66
C GLU A 159 -8.64 -15.55 12.32
N ASN A 160 -8.62 -14.55 11.43
CA ASN A 160 -8.17 -14.73 10.06
C ASN A 160 -6.82 -14.05 9.77
N GLY A 161 -6.26 -13.31 10.73
CA GLY A 161 -5.03 -12.54 10.54
C GLY A 161 -5.16 -11.47 9.47
N LEU A 162 -4.11 -11.24 8.71
CA LEU A 162 -4.07 -10.30 7.59
C LEU A 162 -4.66 -10.94 6.34
N THR A 163 -5.65 -10.28 5.74
CA THR A 163 -6.39 -10.79 4.58
C THR A 163 -6.39 -9.83 3.40
N ASP A 164 -6.40 -10.36 2.18
CA ASP A 164 -6.46 -9.58 0.95
C ASP A 164 -7.48 -10.15 -0.05
N PHE A 165 -7.81 -9.37 -1.09
CA PHE A 165 -8.82 -9.73 -2.08
C PHE A 165 -8.28 -10.63 -3.22
N SER A 166 -6.97 -10.61 -3.49
CA SER A 166 -6.31 -11.42 -4.51
C SER A 166 -5.54 -12.57 -3.86
N ILE A 167 -5.88 -13.80 -4.23
CA ILE A 167 -5.13 -14.99 -3.79
C ILE A 167 -3.67 -14.92 -4.25
N TYR A 168 -3.43 -14.44 -5.47
CA TYR A 168 -2.09 -14.34 -6.03
C TYR A 168 -1.23 -13.27 -5.32
N GLU A 169 -1.84 -12.16 -4.91
CA GLU A 169 -1.18 -11.12 -4.11
C GLU A 169 -0.91 -11.64 -2.69
N ALA A 170 -1.88 -12.32 -2.09
CA ALA A 170 -1.75 -12.96 -0.79
C ALA A 170 -0.59 -13.99 -0.76
N ASP A 171 -0.48 -14.84 -1.79
CA ASP A 171 0.61 -15.82 -1.88
C ASP A 171 1.99 -15.14 -1.98
N LEU A 172 2.12 -14.09 -2.79
CA LEU A 172 3.36 -13.33 -2.88
C LEU A 172 3.72 -12.66 -1.54
N LYS A 173 2.77 -11.99 -0.88
CA LYS A 173 2.97 -11.38 0.44
C LYS A 173 3.41 -12.41 1.48
N ARG A 174 2.78 -13.58 1.50
CA ARG A 174 3.15 -14.68 2.40
C ARG A 174 4.60 -15.11 2.23
N MET A 175 5.08 -15.17 0.99
CA MET A 175 6.48 -15.49 0.72
C MET A 175 7.43 -14.41 1.19
N CYS A 176 7.11 -13.14 0.94
CA CYS A 176 7.91 -12.01 1.39
C CYS A 176 8.02 -11.96 2.92
N ILE A 177 6.92 -12.21 3.64
CA ILE A 177 6.91 -12.31 5.10
C ILE A 177 7.84 -13.44 5.57
N LYS A 178 7.75 -14.62 4.98
CA LYS A 178 8.60 -15.77 5.34
C LYS A 178 10.10 -15.53 5.08
N SER A 179 10.43 -14.65 4.16
CA SER A 179 11.82 -14.27 3.85
C SER A 179 12.33 -13.09 4.68
N SER A 180 11.52 -12.58 5.60
CA SER A 180 11.81 -11.39 6.41
C SER A 180 12.10 -11.75 7.85
N ALA A 181 13.08 -11.06 8.46
CA ALA A 181 13.39 -11.24 9.88
C ALA A 181 12.29 -10.71 10.80
N LYS A 182 11.61 -9.64 10.37
CA LYS A 182 10.47 -9.04 11.08
C LYS A 182 9.33 -8.71 10.12
N THR A 183 8.11 -8.83 10.61
CA THR A 183 6.89 -8.39 9.91
C THR A 183 6.24 -7.27 10.68
N VAL A 184 6.05 -6.13 10.03
CA VAL A 184 5.34 -4.96 10.58
C VAL A 184 4.07 -4.77 9.76
N ALA A 185 2.92 -4.90 10.41
CA ALA A 185 1.62 -4.68 9.79
C ALA A 185 1.21 -3.20 9.90
N LEU A 186 0.89 -2.58 8.77
CA LEU A 186 0.47 -1.18 8.66
C LEU A 186 -1.04 -1.13 8.40
N ILE A 187 -1.85 -1.04 9.46
CA ILE A 187 -3.31 -1.25 9.40
C ILE A 187 -4.03 -0.04 9.95
N ASP A 188 -4.77 0.70 9.14
CA ASP A 188 -5.63 1.76 9.64
C ASP A 188 -6.84 1.18 10.41
N HIS A 189 -7.40 1.96 11.34
CA HIS A 189 -8.45 1.52 12.26
C HIS A 189 -9.70 0.94 11.55
N THR A 190 -9.96 1.34 10.30
CA THR A 190 -11.15 0.89 9.56
C THR A 190 -11.08 -0.56 9.10
N LYS A 191 -9.91 -1.19 9.18
CA LYS A 191 -9.64 -2.56 8.72
C LYS A 191 -9.69 -3.60 9.82
N PHE A 192 -9.81 -3.17 11.07
CA PHE A 192 -9.98 -4.10 12.20
C PHE A 192 -11.34 -4.78 12.15
N ASP A 193 -11.38 -6.00 12.63
CA ASP A 193 -12.57 -6.86 12.68
C ASP A 193 -13.23 -7.07 11.31
N THR A 194 -12.44 -6.93 10.23
CA THR A 194 -12.88 -7.19 8.86
C THR A 194 -12.05 -8.32 8.24
N THR A 195 -12.66 -9.04 7.29
CA THR A 195 -12.03 -10.17 6.61
C THR A 195 -12.23 -10.05 5.11
N SER A 196 -11.19 -10.35 4.33
CA SER A 196 -11.23 -10.42 2.88
C SER A 196 -11.06 -11.87 2.40
N ILE A 197 -10.88 -12.08 1.11
CA ILE A 197 -10.99 -13.40 0.46
C ILE A 197 -9.89 -14.37 0.90
N SER A 198 -8.64 -13.91 1.06
CA SER A 198 -7.48 -14.77 1.27
C SER A 198 -6.61 -14.28 2.42
N SER A 199 -6.41 -15.12 3.42
CA SER A 199 -5.46 -14.87 4.51
C SER A 199 -4.04 -15.11 4.02
N TYR A 200 -3.10 -14.23 4.40
CA TYR A 200 -1.69 -14.36 4.00
C TYR A 200 -0.71 -14.34 5.18
N ALA A 201 -1.14 -13.91 6.35
CA ALA A 201 -0.38 -13.99 7.59
C ALA A 201 -1.33 -14.19 8.77
N SER A 202 -0.97 -15.08 9.68
CA SER A 202 -1.64 -15.22 10.96
C SER A 202 -1.24 -14.09 11.93
N VAL A 203 -1.88 -14.01 13.06
CA VAL A 203 -1.49 -13.09 14.14
C VAL A 203 -0.06 -13.37 14.62
N ASP A 204 0.34 -14.63 14.69
CA ASP A 204 1.67 -15.06 15.13
C ASP A 204 2.80 -14.69 14.14
N ASP A 205 2.46 -14.40 12.89
CA ASP A 205 3.42 -13.92 11.89
C ASP A 205 3.73 -12.42 12.02
N ILE A 206 2.99 -11.68 12.87
CA ILE A 206 3.10 -10.22 13.02
C ILE A 206 3.94 -9.91 14.25
N HIS A 207 5.09 -9.24 14.05
CA HIS A 207 5.98 -8.83 15.14
C HIS A 207 5.60 -7.48 15.75
N LEU A 208 4.97 -6.60 14.95
CA LEU A 208 4.46 -5.31 15.37
C LEU A 208 3.29 -4.91 14.46
N LEU A 209 2.23 -4.39 15.02
CA LEU A 209 1.14 -3.79 14.28
C LEU A 209 1.09 -2.29 14.59
N ILE A 210 1.20 -1.46 13.55
CA ILE A 210 1.08 -0.01 13.65
C ILE A 210 -0.28 0.41 13.11
N THR A 211 -1.06 1.13 13.92
CA THR A 211 -2.36 1.68 13.55
C THR A 211 -2.44 3.16 13.94
N ASP A 212 -3.47 3.84 13.47
CA ASP A 212 -3.77 5.22 13.81
C ASP A 212 -4.63 5.35 15.09
N ASN A 213 -4.77 6.57 15.59
CA ASN A 213 -5.49 6.90 16.82
C ASN A 213 -7.04 6.85 16.68
N GLY A 214 -7.56 6.47 15.51
CA GLY A 214 -8.98 6.18 15.31
C GLY A 214 -9.43 4.84 15.88
N LEU A 215 -8.48 3.96 16.29
CA LEU A 215 -8.83 2.67 16.88
C LEU A 215 -9.52 2.84 18.22
N SER A 216 -10.68 2.16 18.42
CA SER A 216 -11.41 2.25 19.67
C SER A 216 -10.60 1.62 20.82
N ARG A 217 -10.74 2.20 22.04
CA ARG A 217 -10.08 1.66 23.23
C ARG A 217 -10.44 0.18 23.49
N ASN A 218 -11.71 -0.18 23.25
CA ASN A 218 -12.16 -1.57 23.43
C ASN A 218 -11.46 -2.53 22.47
N THR A 219 -11.36 -2.15 21.19
CA THR A 219 -10.64 -2.94 20.19
C THR A 219 -9.15 -3.06 20.56
N LYS A 220 -8.49 -1.95 20.93
CA LYS A 220 -7.10 -1.94 21.41
C LYS A 220 -6.90 -2.99 22.52
N GLU A 221 -7.71 -2.92 23.57
CA GLU A 221 -7.60 -3.84 24.73
C GLU A 221 -7.80 -5.32 24.34
N ILE A 222 -8.69 -5.61 23.38
CA ILE A 222 -8.93 -6.97 22.87
C ILE A 222 -7.69 -7.52 22.18
N TYR A 223 -7.10 -6.73 21.28
CA TYR A 223 -5.95 -7.15 20.48
C TYR A 223 -4.67 -7.24 21.33
N GLU A 224 -4.44 -6.33 22.28
CA GLU A 224 -3.33 -6.40 23.23
C GLU A 224 -3.43 -7.66 24.14
N LYS A 225 -4.65 -7.98 24.63
CA LYS A 225 -4.88 -9.23 25.41
C LYS A 225 -4.65 -10.50 24.60
N ALA A 226 -4.82 -10.43 23.27
CA ALA A 226 -4.50 -11.52 22.37
C ALA A 226 -2.99 -11.65 22.10
N GLY A 227 -2.14 -10.79 22.68
CA GLY A 227 -0.69 -10.85 22.55
C GLY A 227 -0.10 -10.11 21.38
N ILE A 228 -0.88 -9.25 20.71
CA ILE A 228 -0.38 -8.43 19.61
C ILE A 228 0.38 -7.24 20.17
N ASP A 229 1.64 -7.07 19.71
CA ASP A 229 2.40 -5.83 19.95
C ASP A 229 1.82 -4.72 19.07
N LEU A 230 1.12 -3.77 19.69
CA LEU A 230 0.31 -2.75 19.04
C LEU A 230 0.84 -1.36 19.32
N LEU A 231 1.21 -0.61 18.28
CA LEU A 231 1.62 0.78 18.36
C LEU A 231 0.54 1.68 17.76
N ILE A 232 0.05 2.63 18.54
CA ILE A 232 -0.93 3.63 18.09
C ILE A 232 -0.18 4.88 17.66
N ALA A 233 -0.25 5.20 16.37
CA ALA A 233 0.32 6.41 15.82
C ALA A 233 -0.57 7.64 16.12
N GLY A 234 0.05 8.75 16.55
CA GLY A 234 -0.68 9.98 16.88
C GLY A 234 -1.17 10.07 18.33
N GLU A 235 -0.76 9.13 19.22
CA GLU A 235 -0.88 9.27 20.68
C GLU A 235 0.29 10.03 21.26
#